data_73833fab2b0379eeaf6f8160b214d39e
#
_entry.id   73833fab2b0379eeaf6f8160b214d39e
#
_cell.length_a   1.000
_cell.length_b   1.000
_cell.length_c   1.000
_cell.angle_alpha   90.00
_cell.angle_beta   90.00
_cell.angle_gamma   90.00
#
_symmetry.space_group_name_H-M   'P 1'
#
loop_
_entity.id
_entity.type
_entity.pdbx_description
1 polymer ?
#
loop_
_entity_poly.entity_id
_entity_poly.type
_entity_poly.pdbx_seq_one_letter_code
_entity_poly.pdbx_strand_id
1 'polypeptide(L)'
;MNKRSLGSTNFEVSEIGFGAWQIGADWGVEVPTDTALESLSAAADAGVNFIDTADVYGAGRSEKIIGEFIQGRDDEIIVATKMGRATSDWNDSYDEISKAAELSCKRLGVESLDLVQLHCI
;
A
#
# COMPACT_ATOMS: atom_id res chain seq x y z
N MET A 1 7.48 -13.35 -14.37
CA MET A 1 6.04 -12.99 -14.38
C MET A 1 5.80 -11.94 -15.44
N ASN A 2 4.68 -12.02 -16.17
CA ASN A 2 4.34 -10.99 -17.16
C ASN A 2 3.96 -9.69 -16.48
N LYS A 3 4.20 -8.57 -17.18
CA LYS A 3 3.78 -7.24 -16.75
C LYS A 3 2.75 -6.67 -17.72
N ARG A 4 1.95 -5.73 -17.23
CA ARG A 4 0.94 -4.99 -18.00
C ARG A 4 0.99 -3.52 -17.63
N SER A 5 0.70 -2.67 -18.59
CA SER A 5 0.55 -1.24 -18.34
C SER A 5 -0.69 -0.99 -17.45
N LEU A 6 -0.52 -0.23 -16.40
CA LEU A 6 -1.59 0.17 -15.48
C LEU A 6 -2.33 1.40 -16.04
N GLY A 7 -3.29 1.16 -16.92
CA GLY A 7 -4.07 2.24 -17.56
C GLY A 7 -3.18 3.26 -18.24
N SER A 8 -3.35 4.54 -17.93
CA SER A 8 -2.58 5.67 -18.46
C SER A 8 -1.47 6.18 -17.53
N THR A 9 -1.09 5.40 -16.51
CA THR A 9 -0.15 5.85 -15.47
C THR A 9 1.32 5.76 -15.85
N ASN A 10 1.67 5.12 -16.95
CA ASN A 10 3.02 4.75 -17.35
C ASN A 10 3.70 3.69 -16.45
N PHE A 11 3.01 3.14 -15.48
CA PHE A 11 3.53 2.02 -14.68
C PHE A 11 3.34 0.68 -15.38
N GLU A 12 4.38 -0.14 -15.36
CA GLU A 12 4.34 -1.54 -15.78
C GLU A 12 4.26 -2.42 -14.54
N VAL A 13 3.07 -2.96 -14.28
CA VAL A 13 2.79 -3.77 -13.09
C VAL A 13 2.69 -5.25 -13.41
N SER A 14 3.07 -6.10 -12.46
CA SER A 14 2.90 -7.55 -12.58
C SER A 14 1.42 -7.93 -12.71
N GLU A 15 1.13 -8.98 -13.48
CA GLU A 15 -0.26 -9.46 -13.68
C GLU A 15 -0.93 -9.91 -12.39
N ILE A 16 -0.13 -10.27 -11.38
CA ILE A 16 -0.58 -10.60 -10.02
C ILE A 16 -0.04 -9.55 -9.08
N GLY A 17 -0.91 -8.97 -8.26
CA GLY A 17 -0.56 -8.05 -7.18
C GLY A 17 -0.58 -8.73 -5.82
N PHE A 18 0.10 -8.14 -4.86
CA PHE A 18 0.07 -8.55 -3.45
C PHE A 18 -0.99 -7.74 -2.69
N GLY A 19 -2.03 -8.39 -2.18
CA GLY A 19 -3.02 -7.76 -1.31
C GLY A 19 -2.52 -7.72 0.14
N ALA A 20 -2.40 -6.53 0.70
CA ALA A 20 -1.75 -6.29 1.99
C ALA A 20 -2.71 -6.11 3.17
N TRP A 21 -3.99 -6.48 3.02
CA TRP A 21 -4.95 -6.37 4.12
C TRP A 21 -4.58 -7.24 5.31
N GLN A 22 -4.18 -8.49 5.06
CA GLN A 22 -3.85 -9.46 6.11
C GLN A 22 -2.67 -9.02 6.98
N ILE A 23 -1.69 -8.35 6.41
CA ILE A 23 -0.54 -7.87 7.20
C ILE A 23 -0.88 -6.65 8.07
N GLY A 24 -2.04 -6.03 7.88
CA GLY A 24 -2.60 -5.03 8.78
C GLY A 24 -3.08 -5.60 10.13
N ALA A 25 -3.31 -6.91 10.23
CA ALA A 25 -3.78 -7.61 11.43
C ALA A 25 -5.23 -7.32 11.86
N ASP A 26 -6.10 -6.90 10.94
CA ASP A 26 -7.51 -6.56 11.25
C ASP A 26 -8.44 -7.77 11.45
N TRP A 27 -7.93 -8.99 11.34
CA TRP A 27 -8.70 -10.24 11.37
C TRP A 27 -8.80 -10.89 12.75
N GLY A 28 -8.25 -10.26 13.79
CA GLY A 28 -8.07 -10.91 15.07
C GLY A 28 -6.90 -11.92 15.10
N VAL A 29 -6.16 -12.04 14.01
CA VAL A 29 -4.91 -12.81 13.94
C VAL A 29 -3.78 -11.84 13.60
N GLU A 30 -2.89 -11.64 14.55
CA GLU A 30 -1.71 -10.81 14.33
C GLU A 30 -0.69 -11.58 13.48
N VAL A 31 -0.31 -10.99 12.33
CA VAL A 31 0.81 -11.45 11.53
C VAL A 31 2.07 -10.74 12.06
N PRO A 32 3.08 -11.45 12.55
CA PRO A 32 4.34 -10.83 12.97
C PRO A 32 4.96 -10.01 11.84
N THR A 33 5.60 -8.90 12.18
CA THR A 33 6.23 -8.00 11.19
C THR A 33 7.24 -8.76 10.32
N ASP A 34 8.07 -9.60 10.92
CA ASP A 34 9.06 -10.40 10.18
C ASP A 34 8.40 -11.33 9.15
N THR A 35 7.30 -11.99 9.52
CA THR A 35 6.53 -12.85 8.60
C THR A 35 5.91 -12.04 7.46
N ALA A 36 5.43 -10.82 7.75
CA ALA A 36 4.90 -9.92 6.73
C ALA A 36 5.99 -9.48 5.74
N LEU A 37 7.16 -9.10 6.24
CA LEU A 37 8.32 -8.71 5.41
C LEU A 37 8.83 -9.88 4.57
N GLU A 38 8.91 -11.09 5.13
CA GLU A 38 9.27 -12.31 4.39
C GLU A 38 8.28 -12.60 3.27
N SER A 39 6.97 -12.43 3.53
CA SER A 39 5.92 -12.65 2.53
C SER A 39 6.01 -11.64 1.39
N LEU A 40 6.22 -10.37 1.68
CA LEU A 40 6.44 -9.32 0.69
C LEU A 40 7.70 -9.59 -0.14
N SER A 41 8.79 -10.00 0.51
CA SER A 41 10.05 -10.33 -0.16
C SER A 41 9.90 -11.53 -1.08
N ALA A 42 9.25 -12.60 -0.64
CA ALA A 42 8.98 -13.77 -1.46
C ALA A 42 8.13 -13.45 -2.69
N ALA A 43 7.10 -12.60 -2.53
CA ALA A 43 6.29 -12.14 -3.64
C ALA A 43 7.11 -11.32 -4.65
N ALA A 44 7.92 -10.37 -4.18
CA ALA A 44 8.76 -9.55 -5.05
C ALA A 44 9.83 -10.38 -5.78
N ASP A 45 10.46 -11.32 -5.09
CA ASP A 45 11.44 -12.24 -5.69
C ASP A 45 10.81 -13.17 -6.75
N ALA A 46 9.51 -13.44 -6.64
CA ALA A 46 8.73 -14.13 -7.68
C ALA A 46 8.28 -13.21 -8.84
N GLY A 47 8.60 -11.92 -8.78
CA GLY A 47 8.32 -10.94 -9.85
C GLY A 47 7.09 -10.07 -9.62
N VAL A 48 6.47 -10.12 -8.43
CA VAL A 48 5.39 -9.19 -8.06
C VAL A 48 5.99 -7.82 -7.77
N ASN A 49 5.52 -6.79 -8.46
CA ASN A 49 5.93 -5.40 -8.22
C ASN A 49 4.75 -4.47 -7.95
N PHE A 50 3.56 -5.02 -7.67
CA PHE A 50 2.35 -4.26 -7.40
C PHE A 50 1.75 -4.69 -6.06
N ILE A 51 1.61 -3.74 -5.13
CA ILE A 51 1.08 -3.97 -3.78
C ILE A 51 -0.16 -3.12 -3.58
N ASP A 52 -1.28 -3.75 -3.18
CA ASP A 52 -2.53 -3.07 -2.82
C ASP A 52 -2.68 -3.02 -1.29
N THR A 53 -2.76 -1.82 -0.75
CA THR A 53 -2.95 -1.53 0.67
C THR A 53 -4.02 -0.46 0.90
N ALA A 54 -4.17 0.00 2.14
CA ALA A 54 -5.03 1.12 2.52
C ALA A 54 -4.54 1.75 3.85
N ASP A 55 -4.88 3.01 4.05
CA ASP A 55 -4.61 3.75 5.28
C ASP A 55 -5.22 3.12 6.53
N VAL A 56 -6.40 2.47 6.38
CA VAL A 56 -7.12 1.81 7.49
C VAL A 56 -6.62 0.41 7.83
N TYR A 57 -5.82 -0.24 6.98
CA TYR A 57 -5.37 -1.60 7.24
C TYR A 57 -4.43 -1.65 8.45
N GLY A 58 -4.95 -2.16 9.57
CA GLY A 58 -4.28 -2.12 10.85
C GLY A 58 -4.02 -0.71 11.37
N ALA A 59 -4.90 0.25 11.06
CA ALA A 59 -4.72 1.66 11.42
C ALA A 59 -3.35 2.24 10.98
N GLY A 60 -2.92 1.89 9.78
CA GLY A 60 -1.65 2.33 9.19
C GLY A 60 -0.50 1.32 9.32
N ARG A 61 -0.71 0.19 10.00
CA ARG A 61 0.31 -0.84 10.18
C ARG A 61 0.77 -1.43 8.84
N SER A 62 -0.17 -1.74 7.94
CA SER A 62 0.16 -2.27 6.62
C SER A 62 1.05 -1.32 5.82
N GLU A 63 0.69 -0.04 5.75
CA GLU A 63 1.53 0.97 5.08
C GLU A 63 2.92 1.10 5.71
N LYS A 64 3.05 1.03 7.05
CA LYS A 64 4.35 1.08 7.72
C LYS A 64 5.23 -0.13 7.38
N ILE A 65 4.67 -1.33 7.36
CA ILE A 65 5.41 -2.55 7.00
C ILE A 65 5.85 -2.49 5.53
N ILE A 66 4.97 -2.05 4.63
CA ILE A 66 5.32 -1.86 3.22
C ILE A 66 6.41 -0.80 3.09
N GLY A 67 6.34 0.30 3.85
CA GLY A 67 7.38 1.33 3.89
C GLY A 67 8.74 0.76 4.27
N GLU A 68 8.82 -0.04 5.33
CA GLU A 68 10.04 -0.75 5.74
C GLU A 68 10.56 -1.68 4.63
N PHE A 69 9.66 -2.44 4.01
CA PHE A 69 9.98 -3.35 2.92
C PHE A 69 10.59 -2.65 1.70
N ILE A 70 9.97 -1.58 1.20
CA ILE A 70 10.46 -0.87 0.01
C ILE A 70 11.77 -0.12 0.25
N GLN A 71 12.04 0.37 1.48
CA GLN A 71 13.31 1.01 1.83
C GLN A 71 14.50 0.04 1.74
N GLY A 72 14.27 -1.25 1.89
CA GLY A 72 15.30 -2.29 1.80
C GLY A 72 15.53 -2.85 0.41
N ARG A 73 14.87 -2.29 -0.64
CA ARG A 73 14.94 -2.82 -2.01
C ARG A 73 15.32 -1.75 -3.03
N ASP A 74 16.03 -2.19 -4.07
CA ASP A 74 16.43 -1.33 -5.20
C ASP A 74 15.50 -1.49 -6.42
N ASP A 75 14.65 -2.53 -6.45
CA ASP A 75 13.70 -2.76 -7.52
C ASP A 75 12.45 -1.87 -7.39
N GLU A 76 11.84 -1.54 -8.51
CA GLU A 76 10.64 -0.71 -8.56
C GLU A 76 9.42 -1.50 -8.04
N ILE A 77 8.85 -1.05 -6.95
CA ILE A 77 7.61 -1.55 -6.36
C ILE A 77 6.55 -0.44 -6.43
N ILE A 78 5.44 -0.72 -7.07
CA ILE A 78 4.31 0.20 -7.20
C ILE A 78 3.32 -0.07 -6.08
N VAL A 79 2.99 0.94 -5.31
CA VAL A 79 2.07 0.83 -4.17
C VAL A 79 0.77 1.58 -4.44
N ALA A 80 -0.33 0.84 -4.48
CA ALA A 80 -1.68 1.41 -4.47
C ALA A 80 -2.18 1.45 -3.04
N THR A 81 -2.50 2.65 -2.53
CA THR A 81 -3.16 2.81 -1.24
C THR A 81 -4.57 3.39 -1.41
N LYS A 82 -5.29 3.50 -0.33
CA LYS A 82 -6.69 3.98 -0.34
C LYS A 82 -6.89 4.95 0.82
N MET A 83 -7.83 5.86 0.67
CA MET A 83 -8.26 6.80 1.70
C MET A 83 -9.77 6.99 1.68
N GLY A 84 -10.31 7.64 2.72
CA GLY A 84 -11.73 7.97 2.80
C GLY A 84 -12.55 7.05 3.71
N ARG A 85 -11.91 6.12 4.43
CA ARG A 85 -12.59 5.20 5.34
C ARG A 85 -12.09 5.25 6.79
N ALA A 86 -11.06 6.05 7.04
CA ALA A 86 -10.40 6.07 8.36
C ALA A 86 -11.28 6.67 9.47
N THR A 87 -12.22 7.55 9.13
CA THR A 87 -13.13 8.20 10.08
C THR A 87 -14.56 8.20 9.54
N SER A 88 -15.53 8.24 10.46
CA SER A 88 -16.96 8.40 10.11
C SER A 88 -17.29 9.80 9.57
N ASP A 89 -16.44 10.77 9.83
CA ASP A 89 -16.62 12.19 9.50
C ASP A 89 -15.83 12.58 8.25
N TRP A 90 -15.38 11.58 7.48
CA TRP A 90 -14.68 11.81 6.23
C TRP A 90 -15.51 12.68 5.28
N ASN A 91 -14.88 13.66 4.74
CA ASN A 91 -15.38 14.41 3.60
C ASN A 91 -14.28 14.52 2.54
N ASP A 92 -14.66 14.79 1.31
CA ASP A 92 -13.77 14.89 0.16
C ASP A 92 -13.19 16.30 -0.03
N SER A 93 -13.07 17.07 1.05
CA SER A 93 -12.43 18.36 1.00
C SER A 93 -10.94 18.21 0.69
N TYR A 94 -10.38 19.25 0.07
CA TYR A 94 -8.96 19.31 -0.24
C TYR A 94 -8.09 19.07 1.00
N ASP A 95 -8.47 19.65 2.14
CA ASP A 95 -7.70 19.54 3.38
C ASP A 95 -7.68 18.11 3.93
N GLU A 96 -8.81 17.42 3.90
CA GLU A 96 -8.90 16.01 4.34
C GLU A 96 -8.12 15.08 3.40
N ILE A 97 -8.26 15.25 2.10
CA ILE A 97 -7.52 14.47 1.10
C ILE A 97 -6.01 14.71 1.23
N SER A 98 -5.57 15.95 1.34
CA SER A 98 -4.15 16.30 1.49
C SER A 98 -3.56 15.71 2.75
N LYS A 99 -4.26 15.83 3.87
CA LYS A 99 -3.83 15.29 5.16
C LYS A 99 -3.73 13.77 5.16
N ALA A 100 -4.71 13.08 4.55
CA ALA A 100 -4.67 11.62 4.40
C ALA A 100 -3.48 11.18 3.53
N ALA A 101 -3.24 11.86 2.41
CA ALA A 101 -2.11 11.59 1.52
C ALA A 101 -0.76 11.80 2.23
N GLU A 102 -0.60 12.89 2.97
CA GLU A 102 0.62 13.17 3.75
C GLU A 102 0.89 12.09 4.80
N LEU A 103 -0.15 11.62 5.49
CA LEU A 103 -0.02 10.55 6.48
C LEU A 103 0.39 9.22 5.83
N SER A 104 -0.19 8.88 4.68
CA SER A 104 0.21 7.68 3.92
C SER A 104 1.64 7.78 3.40
N CYS A 105 2.05 8.92 2.84
CA CYS A 105 3.44 9.17 2.45
C CYS A 105 4.40 8.96 3.63
N LYS A 106 4.05 9.50 4.80
CA LYS A 106 4.87 9.37 6.01
C LYS A 106 5.01 7.91 6.45
N ARG A 107 3.92 7.13 6.43
CA ARG A 107 3.95 5.71 6.80
C ARG A 107 4.73 4.86 5.81
N LEU A 108 4.56 5.12 4.52
CA LEU A 108 5.29 4.45 3.44
C LEU A 108 6.74 4.91 3.30
N GLY A 109 7.10 6.06 3.89
CA GLY A 109 8.45 6.62 3.78
C GLY A 109 8.78 7.14 2.38
N VAL A 110 7.79 7.67 1.65
CA VAL A 110 7.91 8.17 0.28
C VAL A 110 7.52 9.63 0.17
N GLU A 111 8.03 10.33 -0.84
CA GLU A 111 7.69 11.73 -1.10
C GLU A 111 6.36 11.90 -1.83
N SER A 112 5.96 10.89 -2.61
CA SER A 112 4.70 10.87 -3.35
C SER A 112 4.12 9.47 -3.41
N LEU A 113 2.80 9.37 -3.52
CA LEU A 113 2.07 8.12 -3.69
C LEU A 113 1.98 7.75 -5.17
N ASP A 114 2.19 6.47 -5.50
CA ASP A 114 2.10 5.98 -6.88
C ASP A 114 0.65 5.95 -7.36
N LEU A 115 -0.23 5.40 -6.56
CA LEU A 115 -1.66 5.31 -6.86
C LEU A 115 -2.49 5.46 -5.58
N VAL A 116 -3.50 6.30 -5.65
CA VAL A 116 -4.48 6.50 -4.56
C VAL A 116 -5.87 6.20 -5.05
N GLN A 117 -6.62 5.45 -4.26
CA GLN A 117 -7.99 5.08 -4.53
C GLN A 117 -8.92 5.66 -3.45
N LEU A 118 -10.10 6.09 -3.85
CA LEU A 118 -11.15 6.40 -2.88
C LEU A 118 -11.76 5.08 -2.39
N HIS A 119 -11.67 4.82 -1.08
CA HIS A 119 -12.04 3.54 -0.49
C HIS A 119 -13.55 3.35 -0.34
N CYS A 120 -14.25 4.44 -0.10
CA CYS A 120 -15.71 4.51 0.00
C CYS A 120 -16.20 5.83 -0.61
N ILE A 121 -17.44 5.83 -1.07
CA ILE A 121 -18.21 7.00 -1.52
C ILE A 121 -19.48 7.13 -0.69
#